data_da2ffda5938407a88360a51cee64885a
#
_entry.id   da2ffda5938407a88360a51cee64885a
#
_cell.length_a   1.000
_cell.length_b   1.000
_cell.length_c   1.000
_cell.angle_alpha   90.00
_cell.angle_beta   90.00
_cell.angle_gamma   90.00
#
_symmetry.space_group_name_H-M   'P 1'
#
loop_
_entity.id
_entity.type
_entity.pdbx_description
1 polymer ?
#
loop_
_entity_poly.entity_id
_entity_poly.type
_entity_poly.pdbx_seq_one_letter_code
_entity_poly.pdbx_strand_id
1 'polypeptide(L)'
;MLAALVLAGIIAAPIGTAALLIGRGHPRRTTGGWATTRRLVFKVGGTLVLAAFVGVAMRLLGVTESNTIAGVVGLVAGSLIWLPVTRRWNARGHLCWATSIFLFAVYLAYVLDWTFYSDLGPASTAGGLLLWFFELFAAILASAYLWEICDAIGSEKWDRRITPPTTAQLPAADELPFVSLHVPAHNEPPDMVIDTLRSLVRLDYPRYEVILIDDNTDDESLWRPVEAWCKRHNVKFAHLEDWPGYKSGALNYALTKMTDQRAEVIGVVDSDYQLDPGFLRRCAPLFAESWVGFTQAPQDYRGWERARYYRRLYYS
;
A
#
# COMPACT_ATOMS: atom_id res chain seq x y z
N MET A 1 -33.55 -17.87 2.43
CA MET A 1 -33.32 -16.45 2.14
C MET A 1 -31.85 -16.03 2.41
N LEU A 2 -31.32 -16.23 3.60
CA LEU A 2 -29.91 -15.86 3.91
C LEU A 2 -28.89 -16.52 2.98
N ALA A 3 -29.02 -17.82 2.68
CA ALA A 3 -28.15 -18.51 1.72
C ALA A 3 -28.14 -17.87 0.32
N ALA A 4 -29.27 -17.32 -0.12
CA ALA A 4 -29.35 -16.61 -1.40
C ALA A 4 -28.60 -15.26 -1.35
N LEU A 5 -28.65 -14.55 -0.22
CA LEU A 5 -27.87 -13.32 0.00
C LEU A 5 -26.37 -13.63 0.01
N VAL A 6 -25.97 -14.71 0.70
CA VAL A 6 -24.56 -15.16 0.71
C VAL A 6 -24.08 -15.50 -0.69
N LEU A 7 -24.87 -16.26 -1.46
CA LEU A 7 -24.53 -16.59 -2.85
C LEU A 7 -24.40 -15.34 -3.73
N ALA A 8 -25.30 -14.37 -3.59
CA ALA A 8 -25.19 -13.09 -4.29
C ALA A 8 -23.91 -12.36 -3.94
N GLY A 9 -23.51 -12.33 -2.66
CA GLY A 9 -22.26 -11.77 -2.19
C GLY A 9 -21.03 -12.49 -2.74
N ILE A 10 -21.01 -13.82 -2.72
CA ILE A 10 -19.93 -14.67 -3.28
C ILE A 10 -19.69 -14.38 -4.77
N ILE A 11 -20.76 -14.13 -5.53
CA ILE A 11 -20.64 -13.79 -6.96
C ILE A 11 -20.19 -12.33 -7.12
N ALA A 12 -20.72 -11.40 -6.32
CA ALA A 12 -20.49 -9.96 -6.50
C ALA A 12 -19.10 -9.51 -6.01
N ALA A 13 -18.62 -9.99 -4.85
CA ALA A 13 -17.39 -9.49 -4.23
C ALA A 13 -16.12 -9.71 -5.09
N PRO A 14 -15.88 -10.87 -5.72
CA PRO A 14 -14.76 -11.05 -6.62
C PRO A 14 -14.80 -10.11 -7.83
N ILE A 15 -16.00 -9.82 -8.36
CA ILE A 15 -16.16 -8.90 -9.49
C ILE A 15 -15.86 -7.47 -9.06
N GLY A 16 -16.35 -7.05 -7.89
CA GLY A 16 -16.03 -5.74 -7.30
C GLY A 16 -14.53 -5.55 -7.09
N THR A 17 -13.87 -6.58 -6.55
CA THR A 17 -12.41 -6.59 -6.35
C THR A 17 -11.66 -6.57 -7.68
N ALA A 18 -12.05 -7.37 -8.66
CA ALA A 18 -11.46 -7.36 -9.99
C ALA A 18 -11.62 -6.00 -10.68
N ALA A 19 -12.78 -5.36 -10.56
CA ALA A 19 -13.03 -4.03 -11.11
C ALA A 19 -12.10 -2.96 -10.48
N LEU A 20 -11.76 -3.09 -9.20
CA LEU A 20 -10.81 -2.22 -8.52
C LEU A 20 -9.38 -2.42 -9.07
N LEU A 21 -8.93 -3.67 -9.20
CA LEU A 21 -7.56 -4.02 -9.54
C LEU A 21 -7.23 -3.86 -11.04
N ILE A 22 -8.18 -4.22 -11.93
CA ILE A 22 -7.97 -4.16 -13.39
C ILE A 22 -8.04 -2.73 -13.92
N GLY A 23 -8.73 -1.86 -13.23
CA GLY A 23 -8.94 -0.49 -13.67
C GLY A 23 -7.67 0.35 -13.63
N ARG A 24 -7.20 0.80 -14.78
CA ARG A 24 -6.01 1.67 -14.91
C ARG A 24 -6.31 3.11 -14.49
N GLY A 25 -5.36 3.73 -13.80
CA GLY A 25 -5.31 5.15 -13.46
C GLY A 25 -6.03 5.53 -12.17
N HIS A 26 -5.41 6.45 -11.44
CA HIS A 26 -6.01 7.09 -10.27
C HIS A 26 -7.13 8.05 -10.69
N PRO A 27 -8.14 8.27 -9.84
CA PRO A 27 -9.18 9.25 -10.09
C PRO A 27 -8.54 10.64 -10.19
N ARG A 28 -8.77 11.33 -11.31
CA ARG A 28 -8.34 12.72 -11.48
C ARG A 28 -9.15 13.63 -10.56
N ARG A 29 -8.47 14.60 -9.95
CA ARG A 29 -9.13 15.68 -9.22
C ARG A 29 -10.05 16.42 -10.19
N THR A 30 -11.36 16.25 -10.04
CA THR A 30 -12.35 16.94 -10.83
C THR A 30 -13.07 17.92 -9.91
N THR A 31 -12.98 19.22 -10.19
CA THR A 31 -13.67 20.28 -9.48
C THR A 31 -15.00 20.60 -10.15
N GLY A 32 -16.07 20.74 -9.36
CA GLY A 32 -17.40 21.18 -9.81
C GLY A 32 -18.55 20.21 -9.48
N GLY A 33 -19.77 20.73 -9.42
CA GLY A 33 -20.99 19.94 -9.10
C GLY A 33 -21.25 18.77 -10.05
N TRP A 34 -20.92 18.90 -11.33
CA TRP A 34 -21.01 17.85 -12.33
C TRP A 34 -20.17 16.61 -12.02
N ALA A 35 -19.02 16.78 -11.37
CA ALA A 35 -18.15 15.68 -10.99
C ALA A 35 -18.80 14.76 -9.95
N THR A 36 -19.48 15.35 -8.97
CA THR A 36 -20.18 14.60 -7.91
C THR A 36 -21.36 13.82 -8.48
N THR A 37 -22.17 14.44 -9.32
CA THR A 37 -23.31 13.77 -9.99
C THR A 37 -22.83 12.64 -10.89
N ARG A 38 -21.78 12.85 -11.68
CA ARG A 38 -21.20 11.81 -12.54
C ARG A 38 -20.71 10.62 -11.74
N ARG A 39 -20.03 10.82 -10.61
CA ARG A 39 -19.60 9.73 -9.72
C ARG A 39 -20.78 8.95 -9.17
N LEU A 40 -21.84 9.63 -8.73
CA LEU A 40 -23.03 8.98 -8.24
C LEU A 40 -23.67 8.11 -9.33
N VAL A 41 -23.84 8.65 -10.53
CA VAL A 41 -24.39 7.91 -11.68
C VAL A 41 -23.56 6.64 -11.98
N PHE A 42 -22.23 6.75 -11.99
CA PHE A 42 -21.39 5.56 -12.24
C PHE A 42 -21.42 4.54 -11.09
N LYS A 43 -21.57 4.95 -9.85
CA LYS A 43 -21.71 4.03 -8.70
C LYS A 43 -23.05 3.29 -8.78
N VAL A 44 -24.14 4.04 -8.91
CA VAL A 44 -25.48 3.44 -9.00
C VAL A 44 -25.61 2.58 -10.26
N GLY A 45 -25.17 3.08 -11.40
CA GLY A 45 -25.17 2.32 -12.65
C GLY A 45 -24.31 1.05 -12.56
N GLY A 46 -23.11 1.14 -12.01
CA GLY A 46 -22.25 -0.02 -11.78
C GLY A 46 -22.88 -1.05 -10.83
N THR A 47 -23.51 -0.59 -9.74
CA THR A 47 -24.25 -1.48 -8.82
C THR A 47 -25.41 -2.19 -9.53
N LEU A 48 -26.19 -1.49 -10.34
CA LEU A 48 -27.32 -2.10 -11.07
C LEU A 48 -26.84 -3.09 -12.13
N VAL A 49 -25.79 -2.78 -12.88
CA VAL A 49 -25.19 -3.71 -13.85
C VAL A 49 -24.66 -4.96 -13.15
N LEU A 50 -23.97 -4.81 -12.04
CA LEU A 50 -23.46 -5.93 -11.26
C LEU A 50 -24.62 -6.76 -10.68
N ALA A 51 -25.64 -6.13 -10.14
CA ALA A 51 -26.83 -6.81 -9.61
C ALA A 51 -27.59 -7.58 -10.68
N ALA A 52 -27.73 -7.03 -11.89
CA ALA A 52 -28.31 -7.73 -13.03
C ALA A 52 -27.49 -8.98 -13.40
N PHE A 53 -26.15 -8.84 -13.47
CA PHE A 53 -25.26 -9.97 -13.72
C PHE A 53 -25.41 -11.06 -12.65
N VAL A 54 -25.42 -10.68 -11.36
CA VAL A 54 -25.61 -11.60 -10.23
C VAL A 54 -26.95 -12.30 -10.34
N GLY A 55 -28.01 -11.58 -10.67
CA GLY A 55 -29.36 -12.16 -10.88
C GLY A 55 -29.37 -13.23 -11.99
N VAL A 56 -28.75 -12.93 -13.13
CA VAL A 56 -28.63 -13.91 -14.24
C VAL A 56 -27.80 -15.12 -13.77
N ALA A 57 -26.66 -14.91 -13.12
CA ALA A 57 -25.81 -15.99 -12.63
C ALA A 57 -26.56 -16.90 -11.62
N MET A 58 -27.31 -16.33 -10.68
CA MET A 58 -28.14 -17.10 -9.74
C MET A 58 -29.20 -17.91 -10.43
N ARG A 59 -29.86 -17.36 -11.44
CA ARG A 59 -30.86 -18.13 -12.24
C ARG A 59 -30.24 -19.29 -13.01
N LEU A 60 -29.05 -19.09 -13.59
CA LEU A 60 -28.30 -20.16 -14.28
C LEU A 60 -27.85 -21.26 -13.32
N LEU A 61 -27.61 -20.94 -12.07
CA LEU A 61 -27.29 -21.88 -10.98
C LEU A 61 -28.55 -22.57 -10.41
N GLY A 62 -29.72 -22.34 -10.96
CA GLY A 62 -30.97 -22.99 -10.54
C GLY A 62 -31.62 -22.37 -9.29
N VAL A 63 -31.20 -21.17 -8.87
CA VAL A 63 -31.84 -20.50 -7.74
C VAL A 63 -33.23 -20.06 -8.09
N THR A 64 -34.18 -20.25 -7.17
CA THR A 64 -35.58 -19.85 -7.36
C THR A 64 -35.72 -18.36 -7.60
N GLU A 65 -36.78 -17.96 -8.27
CA GLU A 65 -37.04 -16.57 -8.62
C GLU A 65 -37.09 -15.66 -7.36
N SER A 66 -37.82 -16.06 -6.34
CA SER A 66 -37.96 -15.32 -5.09
C SER A 66 -36.62 -15.13 -4.38
N ASN A 67 -35.80 -16.17 -4.34
CA ASN A 67 -34.44 -16.08 -3.74
C ASN A 67 -33.49 -15.24 -4.59
N THR A 68 -33.61 -15.30 -5.92
CA THR A 68 -32.84 -14.44 -6.82
C THR A 68 -33.18 -12.96 -6.61
N ILE A 69 -34.49 -12.64 -6.55
CA ILE A 69 -34.96 -11.30 -6.25
C ILE A 69 -34.42 -10.82 -4.89
N ALA A 70 -34.52 -11.65 -3.85
CA ALA A 70 -33.99 -11.32 -2.52
C ALA A 70 -32.47 -11.02 -2.56
N GLY A 71 -31.68 -11.86 -3.26
CA GLY A 71 -30.24 -11.67 -3.43
C GLY A 71 -29.88 -10.36 -4.14
N VAL A 72 -30.56 -10.08 -5.26
CA VAL A 72 -30.38 -8.86 -6.06
C VAL A 72 -30.78 -7.61 -5.29
N VAL A 73 -31.95 -7.60 -4.67
CA VAL A 73 -32.46 -6.47 -3.87
C VAL A 73 -31.54 -6.23 -2.67
N GLY A 74 -31.14 -7.29 -1.96
CA GLY A 74 -30.22 -7.19 -0.83
C GLY A 74 -28.85 -6.61 -1.24
N LEU A 75 -28.29 -7.05 -2.37
CA LEU A 75 -27.03 -6.52 -2.90
C LEU A 75 -27.15 -5.04 -3.27
N VAL A 76 -28.22 -4.64 -3.94
CA VAL A 76 -28.47 -3.24 -4.30
C VAL A 76 -28.62 -2.38 -3.04
N ALA A 77 -29.48 -2.78 -2.11
CA ALA A 77 -29.68 -2.04 -0.86
C ALA A 77 -28.40 -1.96 -0.04
N GLY A 78 -27.67 -3.08 0.12
CA GLY A 78 -26.39 -3.14 0.81
C GLY A 78 -25.31 -2.28 0.15
N SER A 79 -25.36 -2.11 -1.17
CA SER A 79 -24.44 -1.20 -1.88
C SER A 79 -24.83 0.27 -1.67
N LEU A 80 -26.10 0.60 -1.82
CA LEU A 80 -26.58 2.00 -1.75
C LEU A 80 -26.34 2.64 -0.37
N ILE A 81 -26.39 1.86 0.71
CA ILE A 81 -26.15 2.35 2.08
C ILE A 81 -24.77 2.99 2.24
N TRP A 82 -23.77 2.62 1.43
CA TRP A 82 -22.41 3.14 1.48
C TRP A 82 -22.17 4.38 0.65
N LEU A 83 -23.15 4.83 -0.16
CA LEU A 83 -23.00 6.02 -1.01
C LEU A 83 -22.56 7.28 -0.26
N PRO A 84 -23.14 7.61 0.93
CA PRO A 84 -22.73 8.81 1.66
C PRO A 84 -21.29 8.76 2.16
N VAL A 85 -20.86 7.58 2.63
CA VAL A 85 -19.52 7.35 3.20
C VAL A 85 -18.47 7.39 2.10
N THR A 86 -18.74 6.73 0.98
CA THR A 86 -17.81 6.64 -0.16
C THR A 86 -17.96 7.77 -1.17
N ARG A 87 -18.61 8.89 -0.81
CA ARG A 87 -18.96 9.99 -1.74
C ARG A 87 -17.79 10.51 -2.57
N ARG A 88 -16.57 10.49 -2.01
CA ARG A 88 -15.33 10.97 -2.65
C ARG A 88 -14.63 9.89 -3.49
N TRP A 89 -15.07 8.64 -3.42
CA TRP A 89 -14.49 7.54 -4.16
C TRP A 89 -15.05 7.44 -5.57
N ASN A 90 -14.30 6.82 -6.46
CA ASN A 90 -14.79 6.41 -7.77
C ASN A 90 -15.73 5.19 -7.66
N ALA A 91 -16.35 4.78 -8.77
CA ALA A 91 -17.27 3.65 -8.77
C ALA A 91 -16.60 2.32 -8.41
N ARG A 92 -15.32 2.14 -8.80
CA ARG A 92 -14.57 0.92 -8.55
C ARG A 92 -14.30 0.68 -7.06
N GLY A 93 -13.79 1.72 -6.36
CA GLY A 93 -13.57 1.65 -4.92
C GLY A 93 -14.88 1.45 -4.15
N HIS A 94 -15.95 2.12 -4.58
CA HIS A 94 -17.28 1.93 -4.00
C HIS A 94 -17.80 0.49 -4.18
N LEU A 95 -17.74 -0.05 -5.40
CA LEU A 95 -18.23 -1.40 -5.68
C LEU A 95 -17.44 -2.47 -4.91
N CYS A 96 -16.12 -2.38 -4.92
CA CYS A 96 -15.26 -3.31 -4.17
C CYS A 96 -15.62 -3.31 -2.68
N TRP A 97 -15.69 -2.15 -2.07
CA TRP A 97 -16.06 -2.00 -0.66
C TRP A 97 -17.46 -2.54 -0.39
N ALA A 98 -18.45 -2.02 -1.10
CA ALA A 98 -19.86 -2.32 -0.83
C ALA A 98 -20.19 -3.81 -0.99
N THR A 99 -19.65 -4.47 -2.02
CA THR A 99 -19.90 -5.90 -2.26
C THR A 99 -19.19 -6.79 -1.25
N SER A 100 -17.98 -6.43 -0.82
CA SER A 100 -17.24 -7.20 0.17
C SER A 100 -17.84 -7.06 1.57
N ILE A 101 -18.23 -5.85 1.98
CA ILE A 101 -18.91 -5.66 3.26
C ILE A 101 -20.30 -6.32 3.26
N PHE A 102 -21.01 -6.26 2.14
CA PHE A 102 -22.26 -7.01 1.99
C PHE A 102 -22.03 -8.50 2.20
N LEU A 103 -21.03 -9.11 1.54
CA LEU A 103 -20.69 -10.51 1.73
C LEU A 103 -20.36 -10.84 3.18
N PHE A 104 -19.51 -10.04 3.85
CA PHE A 104 -19.16 -10.26 5.26
C PHE A 104 -20.39 -10.23 6.16
N ALA A 105 -21.25 -9.22 6.00
CA ALA A 105 -22.44 -9.07 6.82
C ALA A 105 -23.43 -10.24 6.64
N VAL A 106 -23.73 -10.63 5.39
CA VAL A 106 -24.68 -11.70 5.14
C VAL A 106 -24.11 -13.08 5.49
N TYR A 107 -22.79 -13.28 5.34
CA TYR A 107 -22.11 -14.50 5.75
C TYR A 107 -22.16 -14.67 7.27
N LEU A 108 -21.78 -13.65 8.03
CA LEU A 108 -21.84 -13.68 9.50
C LEU A 108 -23.26 -13.91 10.02
N ALA A 109 -24.25 -13.27 9.39
CA ALA A 109 -25.65 -13.51 9.71
C ALA A 109 -26.09 -14.95 9.38
N TYR A 110 -25.62 -15.51 8.26
CA TYR A 110 -25.91 -16.88 7.87
C TYR A 110 -25.30 -17.91 8.83
N VAL A 111 -24.04 -17.73 9.22
CA VAL A 111 -23.35 -18.63 10.17
C VAL A 111 -24.06 -18.62 11.54
N LEU A 112 -24.47 -17.43 11.99
CA LEU A 112 -25.19 -17.28 13.24
C LEU A 112 -26.57 -17.96 13.20
N ASP A 113 -27.34 -17.72 12.14
CA ASP A 113 -28.63 -18.37 11.86
C ASP A 113 -28.47 -19.89 11.83
N TRP A 114 -27.48 -20.38 11.08
CA TRP A 114 -27.18 -21.81 10.99
C TRP A 114 -26.81 -22.41 12.37
N THR A 115 -26.00 -21.71 13.18
CA THR A 115 -25.58 -22.17 14.50
C THR A 115 -26.78 -22.37 15.46
N PHE A 116 -27.81 -21.52 15.36
CA PHE A 116 -28.97 -21.62 16.24
C PHE A 116 -30.07 -22.56 15.73
N TYR A 117 -30.19 -22.75 14.41
CA TYR A 117 -31.31 -23.50 13.81
C TYR A 117 -30.93 -24.86 13.22
N SER A 118 -29.69 -25.32 13.39
CA SER A 118 -29.23 -26.63 12.83
C SER A 118 -29.25 -27.78 13.83
N ASP A 119 -30.06 -27.72 14.91
CA ASP A 119 -30.17 -28.77 15.93
C ASP A 119 -28.85 -29.30 16.46
N LEU A 120 -27.87 -28.42 16.61
CA LEU A 120 -26.58 -28.76 17.18
C LEU A 120 -26.70 -29.02 18.69
N GLY A 121 -25.99 -30.03 19.19
CA GLY A 121 -25.91 -30.22 20.64
C GLY A 121 -25.21 -29.01 21.33
N PRO A 122 -25.41 -28.85 22.65
CA PRO A 122 -24.94 -27.67 23.39
C PRO A 122 -23.45 -27.34 23.21
N ALA A 123 -22.60 -28.37 23.19
CA ALA A 123 -21.15 -28.19 22.98
C ALA A 123 -20.83 -27.67 21.57
N SER A 124 -21.52 -28.19 20.54
CA SER A 124 -21.33 -27.74 19.17
C SER A 124 -21.86 -26.33 18.93
N THR A 125 -22.98 -25.97 19.57
CA THR A 125 -23.51 -24.60 19.55
C THR A 125 -22.54 -23.62 20.20
N ALA A 126 -21.98 -23.96 21.36
CA ALA A 126 -20.98 -23.14 22.04
C ALA A 126 -19.72 -22.99 21.18
N GLY A 127 -19.24 -24.07 20.55
CA GLY A 127 -18.12 -24.03 19.62
C GLY A 127 -18.40 -23.16 18.37
N GLY A 128 -19.62 -23.25 17.82
CA GLY A 128 -20.05 -22.42 16.69
C GLY A 128 -20.10 -20.92 17.03
N LEU A 129 -20.59 -20.57 18.22
CA LEU A 129 -20.58 -19.17 18.69
C LEU A 129 -19.16 -18.63 18.93
N LEU A 130 -18.27 -19.45 19.48
CA LEU A 130 -16.87 -19.07 19.65
C LEU A 130 -16.20 -18.83 18.30
N LEU A 131 -16.41 -19.73 17.34
CA LEU A 131 -15.91 -19.58 15.98
C LEU A 131 -16.45 -18.30 15.31
N TRP A 132 -17.76 -18.06 15.42
CA TRP A 132 -18.41 -16.86 14.91
C TRP A 132 -17.80 -15.58 15.49
N PHE A 133 -17.45 -15.59 16.77
CA PHE A 133 -16.77 -14.45 17.39
C PHE A 133 -15.40 -14.17 16.75
N PHE A 134 -14.60 -15.21 16.47
CA PHE A 134 -13.32 -15.04 15.77
C PHE A 134 -13.51 -14.59 14.32
N GLU A 135 -14.52 -15.10 13.64
CA GLU A 135 -14.85 -14.67 12.27
C GLU A 135 -15.29 -13.19 12.23
N LEU A 136 -16.09 -12.74 13.20
CA LEU A 136 -16.46 -11.34 13.34
C LEU A 136 -15.23 -10.45 13.51
N PHE A 137 -14.31 -10.85 14.39
CA PHE A 137 -13.06 -10.11 14.61
C PHE A 137 -12.20 -10.07 13.35
N ALA A 138 -12.04 -11.19 12.67
CA ALA A 138 -11.31 -11.27 11.40
C ALA A 138 -11.97 -10.40 10.31
N ALA A 139 -13.30 -10.37 10.22
CA ALA A 139 -14.03 -9.54 9.28
C ALA A 139 -13.84 -8.04 9.56
N ILE A 140 -13.78 -7.63 10.83
CA ILE A 140 -13.48 -6.23 11.22
C ILE A 140 -12.07 -5.84 10.76
N LEU A 141 -11.06 -6.67 11.04
CA LEU A 141 -9.67 -6.40 10.61
C LEU A 141 -9.57 -6.38 9.07
N ALA A 142 -10.15 -7.36 8.40
CA ALA A 142 -10.17 -7.40 6.92
C ALA A 142 -10.85 -6.17 6.34
N SER A 143 -11.93 -5.68 6.97
CA SER A 143 -12.62 -4.46 6.55
C SER A 143 -11.74 -3.22 6.70
N ALA A 144 -10.92 -3.12 7.74
CA ALA A 144 -9.98 -2.00 7.90
C ALA A 144 -8.95 -1.94 6.77
N TYR A 145 -8.30 -3.07 6.45
CA TYR A 145 -7.38 -3.16 5.31
C TYR A 145 -8.05 -2.88 3.98
N LEU A 146 -9.25 -3.45 3.77
CA LEU A 146 -10.00 -3.24 2.54
C LEU A 146 -10.39 -1.77 2.37
N TRP A 147 -10.73 -1.07 3.47
CA TRP A 147 -11.00 0.35 3.46
C TRP A 147 -9.79 1.14 2.95
N GLU A 148 -8.60 0.87 3.48
CA GLU A 148 -7.37 1.55 3.06
C GLU A 148 -7.08 1.35 1.57
N ILE A 149 -7.20 0.11 1.08
CA ILE A 149 -6.99 -0.20 -0.34
C ILE A 149 -8.02 0.53 -1.21
N CYS A 150 -9.30 0.45 -0.86
CA CYS A 150 -10.36 1.10 -1.63
C CYS A 150 -10.24 2.62 -1.60
N ASP A 151 -9.82 3.21 -0.47
CA ASP A 151 -9.59 4.64 -0.35
C ASP A 151 -8.35 5.08 -1.13
N ALA A 152 -7.24 4.34 -1.04
CA ALA A 152 -6.01 4.66 -1.77
C ALA A 152 -6.20 4.64 -3.29
N ILE A 153 -6.91 3.63 -3.83
CA ILE A 153 -7.13 3.47 -5.28
C ILE A 153 -8.37 4.26 -5.75
N GLY A 154 -9.38 4.37 -4.90
CA GLY A 154 -10.69 4.94 -5.24
C GLY A 154 -10.86 6.42 -4.98
N SER A 155 -10.07 7.01 -4.07
CA SER A 155 -10.25 8.39 -3.63
C SER A 155 -9.32 9.38 -4.35
N GLU A 156 -9.89 10.52 -4.74
CA GLU A 156 -9.12 11.62 -5.34
C GLU A 156 -8.20 12.34 -4.35
N LYS A 157 -8.36 12.15 -3.05
CA LYS A 157 -7.50 12.79 -2.04
C LYS A 157 -6.04 12.35 -2.15
N TRP A 158 -5.80 11.16 -2.74
CA TRP A 158 -4.49 10.59 -2.95
C TRP A 158 -3.88 10.91 -4.32
N ASP A 159 -4.57 11.69 -5.17
CA ASP A 159 -4.00 12.22 -6.41
C ASP A 159 -2.95 13.30 -6.07
N ARG A 160 -1.82 12.86 -5.57
CA ARG A 160 -0.65 13.69 -5.25
C ARG A 160 0.31 13.65 -6.43
N ARG A 161 -0.13 14.12 -7.59
CA ARG A 161 0.78 14.29 -8.73
C ARG A 161 1.67 15.49 -8.47
N ILE A 162 2.74 15.25 -7.75
CA ILE A 162 3.86 16.16 -7.73
C ILE A 162 4.63 15.87 -9.01
N THR A 163 4.60 16.79 -9.97
CA THR A 163 5.49 16.72 -11.11
C THR A 163 6.87 17.15 -10.60
N PRO A 164 7.88 16.25 -10.59
CA PRO A 164 9.21 16.66 -10.20
C PRO A 164 9.65 17.84 -11.06
N PRO A 165 10.34 18.84 -10.51
CA PRO A 165 10.83 19.96 -11.28
C PRO A 165 11.74 19.45 -12.41
N THR A 166 11.59 20.01 -13.60
CA THR A 166 12.54 19.75 -14.69
C THR A 166 13.90 20.35 -14.32
N THR A 167 14.97 19.84 -14.90
CA THR A 167 16.35 20.34 -14.64
C THR A 167 16.46 21.85 -14.84
N ALA A 168 15.67 22.44 -15.75
CA ALA A 168 15.62 23.88 -15.98
C ALA A 168 14.88 24.68 -14.88
N GLN A 169 14.18 24.01 -13.97
CA GLN A 169 13.39 24.62 -12.89
C GLN A 169 14.03 24.39 -11.51
N LEU A 170 15.22 23.78 -11.45
CA LEU A 170 15.91 23.56 -10.20
C LEU A 170 16.43 24.89 -9.66
N PRO A 171 16.35 25.13 -8.34
CA PRO A 171 17.03 26.24 -7.68
C PRO A 171 18.54 26.23 -7.93
N ALA A 172 19.20 27.35 -7.68
CA ALA A 172 20.66 27.41 -7.67
C ALA A 172 21.25 26.38 -6.70
N ALA A 173 22.46 25.91 -6.96
CA ALA A 173 23.06 24.81 -6.19
C ALA A 173 23.17 25.10 -4.68
N ASP A 174 23.32 26.36 -4.30
CA ASP A 174 23.40 26.85 -2.93
C ASP A 174 22.02 26.96 -2.25
N GLU A 175 20.95 27.05 -3.02
CA GLU A 175 19.56 27.06 -2.53
C GLU A 175 18.95 25.65 -2.34
N LEU A 176 19.64 24.62 -2.86
CA LEU A 176 19.18 23.23 -2.70
C LEU A 176 19.40 22.77 -1.25
N PRO A 177 18.47 22.01 -0.64
CA PRO A 177 18.64 21.52 0.72
C PRO A 177 19.84 20.58 0.86
N PHE A 178 20.55 20.64 1.98
CA PHE A 178 21.60 19.67 2.30
C PHE A 178 20.96 18.34 2.74
N VAL A 179 21.32 17.24 2.07
CA VAL A 179 20.75 15.92 2.32
C VAL A 179 21.78 15.02 3.01
N SER A 180 21.42 14.42 4.16
CA SER A 180 22.21 13.37 4.80
C SER A 180 21.59 12.01 4.49
N LEU A 181 22.33 11.14 3.78
CA LEU A 181 21.90 9.80 3.42
C LEU A 181 22.45 8.79 4.42
N HIS A 182 21.56 8.08 5.12
CA HIS A 182 21.89 7.08 6.13
C HIS A 182 21.66 5.68 5.56
N VAL A 183 22.69 4.83 5.64
CA VAL A 183 22.67 3.45 5.17
C VAL A 183 22.92 2.53 6.36
N PRO A 184 21.90 1.95 6.99
CA PRO A 184 22.07 0.93 8.03
C PRO A 184 22.39 -0.42 7.37
N ALA A 185 23.38 -1.13 7.90
CA ALA A 185 23.75 -2.49 7.48
C ALA A 185 23.90 -3.39 8.71
N HIS A 186 23.58 -4.69 8.58
CA HIS A 186 23.76 -5.70 9.62
C HIS A 186 23.97 -7.07 8.98
N ASN A 187 25.14 -7.67 9.20
CA ASN A 187 25.50 -8.99 8.67
C ASN A 187 25.37 -9.11 7.14
N GLU A 188 25.54 -8.02 6.40
CA GLU A 188 25.35 -7.98 4.95
C GLU A 188 26.64 -8.32 4.18
N PRO A 189 26.53 -8.95 3.01
CA PRO A 189 27.66 -9.21 2.13
C PRO A 189 28.37 -7.90 1.73
N PRO A 190 29.72 -7.78 1.87
CA PRO A 190 30.46 -6.54 1.60
C PRO A 190 30.22 -5.99 0.18
N ASP A 191 30.19 -6.88 -0.82
CA ASP A 191 30.01 -6.47 -2.22
C ASP A 191 28.66 -5.80 -2.46
N MET A 192 27.60 -6.29 -1.83
CA MET A 192 26.26 -5.72 -1.92
C MET A 192 26.20 -4.32 -1.32
N VAL A 193 26.74 -4.16 -0.10
CA VAL A 193 26.80 -2.86 0.57
C VAL A 193 27.64 -1.85 -0.23
N ILE A 194 28.80 -2.29 -0.74
CA ILE A 194 29.69 -1.48 -1.56
C ILE A 194 29.03 -1.05 -2.86
N ASP A 195 28.22 -1.92 -3.50
CA ASP A 195 27.47 -1.56 -4.71
C ASP A 195 26.40 -0.51 -4.44
N THR A 196 25.72 -0.60 -3.29
CA THR A 196 24.82 0.46 -2.82
C THR A 196 25.58 1.77 -2.66
N LEU A 197 26.67 1.79 -1.89
CA LEU A 197 27.48 2.98 -1.65
C LEU A 197 28.04 3.59 -2.95
N ARG A 198 28.44 2.76 -3.93
CA ARG A 198 28.85 3.24 -5.26
C ARG A 198 27.75 4.01 -5.98
N SER A 199 26.51 3.58 -5.82
CA SER A 199 25.37 4.31 -6.41
C SER A 199 25.16 5.66 -5.73
N LEU A 200 25.36 5.72 -4.40
CA LEU A 200 25.15 6.92 -3.61
C LEU A 200 26.24 7.99 -3.85
N VAL A 201 27.51 7.61 -3.97
CA VAL A 201 28.58 8.56 -4.24
C VAL A 201 28.59 9.08 -5.69
N ARG A 202 27.75 8.52 -6.57
CA ARG A 202 27.56 8.96 -7.97
C ARG A 202 26.33 9.81 -8.19
N LEU A 203 25.61 10.18 -7.12
CA LEU A 203 24.45 11.02 -7.25
C LEU A 203 24.81 12.39 -7.80
N ASP A 204 24.05 12.81 -8.81
CA ASP A 204 24.16 14.15 -9.42
C ASP A 204 23.45 15.19 -8.54
N TYR A 205 24.07 15.50 -7.38
CA TYR A 205 23.54 16.45 -6.42
C TYR A 205 24.68 17.13 -5.66
N PRO A 206 24.70 18.47 -5.52
CA PRO A 206 25.89 19.18 -5.01
C PRO A 206 26.00 19.20 -3.49
N ARG A 207 24.92 18.96 -2.75
CA ARG A 207 24.86 19.21 -1.28
C ARG A 207 24.33 17.99 -0.54
N TYR A 208 25.17 17.00 -0.37
CA TYR A 208 24.79 15.79 0.39
C TYR A 208 26.01 15.14 1.05
N GLU A 209 25.75 14.28 1.98
CA GLU A 209 26.68 13.35 2.58
C GLU A 209 26.12 11.93 2.60
N VAL A 210 26.98 10.93 2.73
CA VAL A 210 26.63 9.53 2.90
C VAL A 210 27.24 9.03 4.21
N ILE A 211 26.41 8.38 5.02
CA ILE A 211 26.77 7.78 6.30
C ILE A 211 26.39 6.31 6.26
N LEU A 212 27.35 5.42 6.41
CA LEU A 212 27.09 3.99 6.64
C LEU A 212 27.19 3.70 8.12
N ILE A 213 26.22 2.96 8.64
CA ILE A 213 26.20 2.52 10.04
C ILE A 213 26.08 1.01 10.04
N ASP A 214 27.14 0.35 10.45
CA ASP A 214 27.11 -1.09 10.67
C ASP A 214 26.60 -1.38 12.08
N ASP A 215 25.48 -2.12 12.14
CA ASP A 215 24.70 -2.38 13.36
C ASP A 215 25.04 -3.75 13.94
N ASN A 216 26.00 -3.81 14.86
CA ASN A 216 26.32 -5.02 15.62
C ASN A 216 26.68 -6.24 14.74
N THR A 217 27.48 -6.06 13.69
CA THR A 217 28.00 -7.18 12.90
C THR A 217 29.24 -7.76 13.58
N ASP A 218 29.15 -9.01 14.08
CA ASP A 218 30.26 -9.65 14.80
C ASP A 218 31.40 -10.06 13.85
N ASP A 219 31.09 -10.48 12.61
CA ASP A 219 32.08 -10.97 11.65
C ASP A 219 32.83 -9.83 10.97
N GLU A 220 34.09 -9.65 11.38
CA GLU A 220 34.97 -8.62 10.80
C GLU A 220 35.16 -8.77 9.28
N SER A 221 35.01 -9.96 8.73
CA SER A 221 35.13 -10.20 7.29
C SER A 221 34.00 -9.52 6.48
N LEU A 222 32.88 -9.19 7.11
CA LEU A 222 31.75 -8.50 6.49
C LEU A 222 31.90 -6.99 6.54
N TRP A 223 32.24 -6.38 7.67
CA TRP A 223 32.23 -4.93 7.79
C TRP A 223 33.62 -4.26 7.53
N ARG A 224 34.75 -4.94 7.79
CA ARG A 224 36.09 -4.36 7.54
C ARG A 224 36.35 -3.97 6.07
N PRO A 225 35.98 -4.78 5.07
CA PRO A 225 36.12 -4.38 3.68
C PRO A 225 35.30 -3.14 3.34
N VAL A 226 34.10 -3.01 3.94
CA VAL A 226 33.22 -1.88 3.76
C VAL A 226 33.78 -0.60 4.40
N GLU A 227 34.29 -0.71 5.64
CA GLU A 227 35.01 0.38 6.31
C GLU A 227 36.17 0.91 5.45
N ALA A 228 37.01 -0.02 4.96
CA ALA A 228 38.14 0.36 4.12
C ALA A 228 37.71 1.03 2.81
N TRP A 229 36.57 0.63 2.24
CA TRP A 229 36.00 1.26 1.07
C TRP A 229 35.47 2.66 1.40
N CYS A 230 34.71 2.83 2.48
CA CYS A 230 34.17 4.11 2.96
C CYS A 230 35.29 5.14 3.17
N LYS A 231 36.36 4.74 3.82
CA LYS A 231 37.53 5.62 4.06
C LYS A 231 38.17 6.13 2.76
N ARG A 232 38.23 5.30 1.71
CA ARG A 232 38.80 5.68 0.40
C ARG A 232 37.89 6.60 -0.42
N HIS A 233 36.58 6.58 -0.15
CA HIS A 233 35.57 7.32 -0.93
C HIS A 233 34.93 8.45 -0.15
N ASN A 234 35.49 8.85 1.00
CA ASN A 234 35.00 9.94 1.85
C ASN A 234 33.53 9.73 2.31
N VAL A 235 33.16 8.46 2.58
CA VAL A 235 31.89 8.09 3.19
C VAL A 235 32.09 7.99 4.69
N LYS A 236 31.22 8.61 5.48
CA LYS A 236 31.26 8.47 6.95
C LYS A 236 30.87 7.04 7.32
N PHE A 237 31.63 6.44 8.23
CA PHE A 237 31.42 5.06 8.68
C PHE A 237 31.43 4.97 10.20
N ALA A 238 30.52 4.19 10.76
CA ALA A 238 30.54 3.75 12.13
C ALA A 238 30.20 2.26 12.21
N HIS A 239 30.98 1.52 13.00
CA HIS A 239 30.66 0.18 13.45
C HIS A 239 30.21 0.27 14.90
N LEU A 240 29.02 -0.26 15.19
CA LEU A 240 28.42 -0.26 16.53
C LEU A 240 28.55 -1.64 17.14
N GLU A 241 28.99 -1.70 18.39
CA GLU A 241 29.09 -2.93 19.18
C GLU A 241 28.10 -2.84 20.36
N ASP A 242 27.34 -3.91 20.61
CA ASP A 242 26.35 -4.00 21.68
C ASP A 242 25.36 -2.82 21.71
N TRP A 243 25.07 -2.21 20.55
CA TRP A 243 24.22 -1.05 20.46
C TRP A 243 22.73 -1.45 20.45
N PRO A 244 21.89 -0.85 21.32
CA PRO A 244 20.49 -1.24 21.43
C PRO A 244 19.63 -0.66 20.31
N GLY A 245 18.50 -1.35 20.00
CA GLY A 245 17.44 -0.82 19.16
C GLY A 245 17.54 -1.20 17.67
N TYR A 246 18.45 -2.12 17.32
CA TYR A 246 18.57 -2.65 15.95
C TYR A 246 18.70 -1.52 14.91
N LYS A 247 18.17 -1.71 13.72
CA LYS A 247 18.16 -0.70 12.64
C LYS A 247 17.73 0.70 13.11
N SER A 248 16.72 0.79 13.98
CA SER A 248 16.27 2.08 14.53
C SER A 248 17.29 2.70 15.46
N GLY A 249 17.98 1.90 16.26
CA GLY A 249 19.09 2.34 17.11
C GLY A 249 20.25 2.89 16.29
N ALA A 250 20.66 2.17 15.26
CA ALA A 250 21.72 2.58 14.33
C ALA A 250 21.36 3.89 13.61
N LEU A 251 20.13 4.03 13.11
CA LEU A 251 19.67 5.27 12.48
C LEU A 251 19.63 6.45 13.45
N ASN A 252 19.23 6.24 14.70
CA ASN A 252 19.28 7.27 15.74
C ASN A 252 20.72 7.68 16.09
N TYR A 253 21.65 6.73 16.09
CA TYR A 253 23.08 7.05 16.25
C TYR A 253 23.58 7.92 15.10
N ALA A 254 23.31 7.54 13.85
CA ALA A 254 23.65 8.35 12.69
C ALA A 254 23.09 9.77 12.80
N LEU A 255 21.79 9.87 13.09
CA LEU A 255 21.09 11.14 13.18
C LEU A 255 21.70 12.07 14.27
N THR A 256 22.01 11.52 15.43
CA THR A 256 22.42 12.34 16.60
C THR A 256 23.93 12.55 16.72
N LYS A 257 24.75 11.67 16.13
CA LYS A 257 26.22 11.67 16.33
C LYS A 257 27.02 11.93 15.06
N MET A 258 26.48 11.65 13.88
CA MET A 258 27.25 11.67 12.63
C MET A 258 26.74 12.66 11.59
N THR A 259 25.44 12.96 11.62
CA THR A 259 24.77 13.85 10.66
C THR A 259 25.38 15.27 10.73
N ASP A 260 25.69 15.82 9.56
CA ASP A 260 26.15 17.20 9.45
C ASP A 260 25.06 18.17 9.93
N GLN A 261 25.43 19.17 10.71
CA GLN A 261 24.48 20.16 11.26
C GLN A 261 23.75 20.97 10.17
N ARG A 262 24.27 20.98 8.94
CA ARG A 262 23.64 21.62 7.79
C ARG A 262 22.52 20.77 7.17
N ALA A 263 22.36 19.52 7.61
CA ALA A 263 21.35 18.62 7.03
C ALA A 263 19.94 19.13 7.29
N GLU A 264 19.23 19.41 6.22
CA GLU A 264 17.83 19.85 6.21
C GLU A 264 16.89 18.65 5.89
N VAL A 265 17.42 17.65 5.19
CA VAL A 265 16.68 16.45 4.79
C VAL A 265 17.49 15.21 5.15
N ILE A 266 16.84 14.24 5.75
CA ILE A 266 17.42 12.92 6.04
C ILE A 266 16.87 11.91 5.04
N GLY A 267 17.73 11.19 4.35
CA GLY A 267 17.37 10.08 3.50
C GLY A 267 17.80 8.75 4.13
N VAL A 268 16.94 7.76 4.15
CA VAL A 268 17.28 6.40 4.58
C VAL A 268 17.29 5.50 3.35
N VAL A 269 18.37 4.79 3.14
CA VAL A 269 18.58 3.88 2.01
C VAL A 269 19.00 2.52 2.56
N ASP A 270 18.27 1.46 2.21
CA ASP A 270 18.63 0.10 2.63
C ASP A 270 19.95 -0.33 1.96
N SER A 271 20.70 -1.20 2.64
CA SER A 271 22.06 -1.64 2.25
C SER A 271 22.13 -2.42 0.93
N ASP A 272 20.98 -2.82 0.38
CA ASP A 272 20.82 -3.56 -0.88
C ASP A 272 20.22 -2.70 -2.03
N TYR A 273 19.96 -1.42 -1.81
CA TYR A 273 19.33 -0.54 -2.79
C TYR A 273 20.35 0.23 -3.62
N GLN A 274 20.04 0.46 -4.88
CA GLN A 274 20.80 1.35 -5.76
C GLN A 274 19.92 2.50 -6.22
N LEU A 275 20.42 3.71 -6.06
CA LEU A 275 19.73 4.92 -6.49
C LEU A 275 20.16 5.34 -7.90
N ASP A 276 19.21 5.84 -8.68
CA ASP A 276 19.48 6.52 -9.94
C ASP A 276 20.26 7.83 -9.68
N PRO A 277 21.27 8.19 -10.49
CA PRO A 277 22.07 9.39 -10.28
C PRO A 277 21.25 10.67 -10.11
N GLY A 278 20.11 10.80 -10.77
CA GLY A 278 19.22 11.95 -10.68
C GLY A 278 18.20 11.90 -9.54
N PHE A 279 18.28 10.92 -8.64
CA PHE A 279 17.28 10.71 -7.58
C PHE A 279 17.09 11.95 -6.70
N LEU A 280 18.16 12.47 -6.12
CA LEU A 280 18.08 13.65 -5.23
C LEU A 280 17.63 14.91 -5.97
N ARG A 281 18.00 15.09 -7.24
CA ARG A 281 17.50 16.22 -8.04
C ARG A 281 15.98 16.19 -8.23
N ARG A 282 15.37 15.01 -8.25
CA ARG A 282 13.92 14.85 -8.34
C ARG A 282 13.20 14.96 -7.00
N CYS A 283 13.82 14.49 -5.91
CA CYS A 283 13.16 14.39 -4.61
C CYS A 283 13.42 15.58 -3.69
N ALA A 284 14.66 16.06 -3.60
CA ALA A 284 15.03 17.07 -2.63
C ALA A 284 14.30 18.42 -2.83
N PRO A 285 14.09 18.94 -4.04
CA PRO A 285 13.34 20.18 -4.23
C PRO A 285 11.89 20.14 -3.78
N LEU A 286 11.30 18.94 -3.62
CA LEU A 286 9.93 18.81 -3.16
C LEU A 286 9.75 19.28 -1.71
N PHE A 287 10.80 19.27 -0.91
CA PHE A 287 10.78 19.76 0.47
C PHE A 287 10.71 21.28 0.60
N ALA A 288 10.82 22.04 -0.50
CA ALA A 288 10.52 23.47 -0.50
C ALA A 288 9.00 23.73 -0.24
N GLU A 289 8.14 22.74 -0.52
CA GLU A 289 6.72 22.81 -0.21
C GLU A 289 6.50 22.49 1.28
N SER A 290 6.03 23.46 2.06
CA SER A 290 5.89 23.37 3.53
C SER A 290 4.99 22.23 4.03
N TRP A 291 4.13 21.66 3.17
CA TRP A 291 3.25 20.54 3.48
C TRP A 291 3.88 19.17 3.20
N VAL A 292 5.06 19.11 2.57
CA VAL A 292 5.78 17.86 2.28
C VAL A 292 6.61 17.47 3.49
N GLY A 293 6.12 16.52 4.27
CA GLY A 293 6.84 15.97 5.43
C GLY A 293 7.82 14.86 5.05
N PHE A 294 7.53 14.09 4.02
CA PHE A 294 8.43 13.04 3.50
C PHE A 294 8.13 12.72 2.03
N THR A 295 9.11 12.12 1.35
CA THR A 295 8.97 11.55 0.01
C THR A 295 9.42 10.09 0.04
N GLN A 296 8.73 9.23 -0.70
CA GLN A 296 9.07 7.82 -0.83
C GLN A 296 9.07 7.43 -2.30
N ALA A 297 10.16 6.82 -2.76
CA ALA A 297 10.22 6.24 -4.10
C ALA A 297 9.64 4.82 -4.10
N PRO A 298 8.97 4.41 -5.18
CA PRO A 298 8.61 3.02 -5.36
C PRO A 298 9.88 2.17 -5.48
N GLN A 299 9.83 0.98 -4.90
CA GLN A 299 10.88 -0.02 -5.09
C GLN A 299 10.74 -0.63 -6.49
N ASP A 300 11.86 -0.85 -7.14
CA ASP A 300 11.96 -1.57 -8.40
C ASP A 300 12.94 -2.74 -8.25
N TYR A 301 12.70 -3.82 -8.98
CA TYR A 301 13.51 -5.04 -8.87
C TYR A 301 14.48 -5.13 -10.06
N ARG A 302 15.75 -5.43 -9.79
CA ARG A 302 16.76 -5.64 -10.81
C ARG A 302 16.79 -7.09 -11.30
N GLY A 303 17.10 -7.31 -12.57
CA GLY A 303 17.27 -8.66 -13.12
C GLY A 303 15.99 -9.45 -13.40
N TRP A 304 14.81 -8.78 -13.34
CA TRP A 304 13.51 -9.40 -13.57
C TRP A 304 13.11 -9.50 -15.05
N GLU A 305 13.83 -8.86 -15.95
CA GLU A 305 13.48 -8.75 -17.36
C GLU A 305 13.27 -10.11 -18.04
N ARG A 306 13.97 -11.14 -17.56
CA ARG A 306 13.86 -12.52 -18.04
C ARG A 306 12.73 -13.31 -17.38
N ALA A 307 12.18 -12.83 -16.27
CA ALA A 307 11.18 -13.52 -15.48
C ALA A 307 9.76 -13.04 -15.84
N ARG A 308 9.12 -13.68 -16.83
CA ARG A 308 7.77 -13.33 -17.32
C ARG A 308 6.71 -13.20 -16.21
N TYR A 309 6.85 -14.00 -15.14
CA TYR A 309 5.93 -13.99 -14.00
C TYR A 309 6.03 -12.67 -13.22
N TYR A 310 7.22 -12.27 -12.80
CA TYR A 310 7.45 -11.02 -12.07
C TYR A 310 7.06 -9.79 -12.91
N ARG A 311 7.35 -9.79 -14.20
CA ARG A 311 6.94 -8.72 -15.10
C ARG A 311 5.44 -8.53 -15.12
N ARG A 312 4.65 -9.61 -15.14
CA ARG A 312 3.18 -9.53 -15.09
C ARG A 312 2.64 -9.10 -13.74
N LEU A 313 3.31 -9.49 -12.65
CA LEU A 313 2.84 -9.22 -11.30
C LEU A 313 3.06 -7.75 -10.90
N TYR A 314 4.20 -7.16 -11.27
CA TYR A 314 4.62 -5.84 -10.79
C TYR A 314 4.51 -4.71 -11.81
N TYR A 315 4.41 -5.02 -13.12
CA TYR A 315 4.46 -4.02 -14.20
C TYR A 315 3.32 -4.13 -15.22
N SER A 316 2.27 -4.87 -14.92
CA SER A 316 1.08 -4.98 -15.77
C SER A 316 0.03 -3.86 -15.49
#